data_c3a851de9739ae7cb3cbb22cf5fb636f
#
_entry.id   c3a851de9739ae7cb3cbb22cf5fb636f
#
_cell.length_a   1.000
_cell.length_b   1.000
_cell.length_c   1.000
_cell.angle_alpha   90.00
_cell.angle_beta   90.00
_cell.angle_gamma   90.00
#
_symmetry.space_group_name_H-M   'P 1'
#
loop_
_entity.id
_entity.type
_entity.pdbx_description
1 polymer ?
#
loop_
_entity_poly.entity_id
_entity_poly.type
_entity_poly.pdbx_seq_one_letter_code
_entity_poly.pdbx_strand_id
1 'polypeptide(L)'
;HTLDDVDAFAVARLPEAVELHESGIEKPLVLLAGVLTRDELDEALARGFEIVVHCMEQVDLLESATSGAATVWLKFDTGMNRLGFAPGAAGQLIPRLQACPRVAELRLMSHLASADELESPVTEEQFVRFREVVANFDGAVSVANTPATLGWPQLGEAQDLLGFRGDHWIRPGLALFGISPFAGRTGADLGLTPAMQFEARLIAIKPLEEGARVGYRGRYRAQQDTMLGIIAAGYGDGYTRHFRT
;
A
#
# COMPACT_ATOMS: atom_id res chain seq x y z
N HIS A 1 15.13 -11.84 1.89
CA HIS A 1 16.58 -11.67 1.71
C HIS A 1 16.97 -10.68 0.60
N THR A 2 16.05 -10.23 -0.26
CA THR A 2 16.35 -9.26 -1.33
C THR A 2 16.06 -7.81 -0.90
N LEU A 3 15.40 -7.60 0.23
CA LEU A 3 14.99 -6.30 0.77
C LEU A 3 15.59 -6.08 2.18
N ASP A 4 16.88 -6.33 2.32
CA ASP A 4 17.56 -6.23 3.62
C ASP A 4 17.72 -4.77 4.10
N ASP A 5 17.68 -3.81 3.17
CA ASP A 5 17.87 -2.38 3.44
C ASP A 5 16.56 -1.64 3.80
N VAL A 6 15.41 -2.32 3.84
CA VAL A 6 14.16 -1.68 4.29
C VAL A 6 14.10 -1.58 5.81
N ASP A 7 13.42 -0.54 6.32
CA ASP A 7 13.29 -0.33 7.77
C ASP A 7 12.17 -1.19 8.37
N ALA A 8 11.11 -1.46 7.59
CA ALA A 8 9.97 -2.29 8.00
C ALA A 8 9.24 -2.89 6.79
N PHE A 9 8.41 -3.89 7.03
CA PHE A 9 7.43 -4.36 6.04
C PHE A 9 6.01 -3.98 6.48
N ALA A 10 5.18 -3.58 5.51
CA ALA A 10 3.80 -3.25 5.76
C ALA A 10 2.89 -4.22 4.99
N VAL A 11 1.97 -4.84 5.71
CA VAL A 11 1.00 -5.82 5.19
C VAL A 11 -0.42 -5.36 5.50
N ALA A 12 -1.41 -5.92 4.82
CA ALA A 12 -2.77 -5.49 5.01
C ALA A 12 -3.33 -5.97 6.36
N ARG A 13 -3.13 -7.22 6.74
CA ARG A 13 -3.79 -7.85 7.88
C ARG A 13 -2.86 -8.73 8.70
N LEU A 14 -3.29 -9.03 9.93
CA LEU A 14 -2.56 -9.85 10.90
C LEU A 14 -2.08 -11.21 10.35
N PRO A 15 -2.87 -12.04 9.64
CA PRO A 15 -2.38 -13.33 9.14
C PRO A 15 -1.16 -13.21 8.22
N GLU A 16 -1.07 -12.15 7.41
CA GLU A 16 0.08 -11.89 6.54
C GLU A 16 1.35 -11.56 7.35
N ALA A 17 1.19 -10.77 8.42
CA ALA A 17 2.30 -10.45 9.33
C ALA A 17 2.77 -11.70 10.09
N VAL A 18 1.84 -12.53 10.54
CA VAL A 18 2.16 -13.81 11.20
C VAL A 18 2.97 -14.72 10.28
N GLU A 19 2.54 -14.86 9.01
CA GLU A 19 3.25 -15.67 8.02
C GLU A 19 4.69 -15.17 7.78
N LEU A 20 4.87 -13.85 7.65
CA LEU A 20 6.19 -13.25 7.48
C LEU A 20 7.07 -13.47 8.73
N HIS A 21 6.51 -13.24 9.91
CA HIS A 21 7.21 -13.43 11.18
C HIS A 21 7.65 -14.90 11.36
N GLU A 22 6.76 -15.85 11.10
CA GLU A 22 7.05 -17.28 11.18
C GLU A 22 8.03 -17.76 10.09
N SER A 23 8.14 -17.02 8.99
CA SER A 23 9.15 -17.23 7.95
C SER A 23 10.54 -16.65 8.29
N GLY A 24 10.69 -16.07 9.49
CA GLY A 24 11.96 -15.55 9.99
C GLY A 24 12.27 -14.10 9.61
N ILE A 25 11.25 -13.30 9.27
CA ILE A 25 11.41 -11.85 9.11
C ILE A 25 11.49 -11.20 10.50
N GLU A 26 12.64 -10.61 10.81
CA GLU A 26 12.91 -9.92 12.07
C GLU A 26 12.67 -8.41 12.02
N LYS A 27 12.48 -7.83 10.82
CA LYS A 27 12.14 -6.41 10.65
C LYS A 27 10.77 -6.10 11.23
N PRO A 28 10.51 -4.87 11.68
CA PRO A 28 9.20 -4.43 12.11
C PRO A 28 8.11 -4.75 11.05
N LEU A 29 6.95 -5.20 11.51
CA LEU A 29 5.81 -5.54 10.66
C LEU A 29 4.65 -4.60 10.99
N VAL A 30 4.17 -3.85 10.01
CA VAL A 30 3.11 -2.84 10.15
C VAL A 30 1.79 -3.38 9.61
N LEU A 31 0.75 -3.42 10.44
CA LEU A 31 -0.60 -3.83 10.08
C LEU A 31 -1.38 -2.64 9.52
N LEU A 32 -1.48 -2.51 8.19
CA LEU A 32 -2.06 -1.33 7.52
C LEU A 32 -3.58 -1.18 7.74
N ALA A 33 -4.31 -2.28 7.95
CA ALA A 33 -5.73 -2.24 8.33
C ALA A 33 -5.93 -2.21 9.85
N GLY A 34 -4.84 -2.26 10.62
CA GLY A 34 -4.89 -2.37 12.07
C GLY A 34 -5.43 -3.72 12.55
N VAL A 35 -6.05 -3.72 13.73
CA VAL A 35 -6.67 -4.89 14.37
C VAL A 35 -8.15 -4.63 14.60
N LEU A 36 -8.99 -5.67 14.49
CA LEU A 36 -10.44 -5.53 14.54
C LEU A 36 -11.05 -6.17 15.80
N THR A 37 -10.31 -7.05 16.45
CA THR A 37 -10.78 -7.80 17.63
C THR A 37 -9.75 -7.75 18.75
N ARG A 38 -10.19 -8.12 19.96
CA ARG A 38 -9.29 -8.24 21.11
C ARG A 38 -8.20 -9.28 20.87
N ASP A 39 -8.56 -10.44 20.31
CA ASP A 39 -7.61 -11.53 20.07
C ASP A 39 -6.52 -11.10 19.06
N GLU A 40 -6.91 -10.37 18.00
CA GLU A 40 -5.95 -9.81 17.05
C GLU A 40 -5.03 -8.78 17.70
N LEU A 41 -5.56 -7.93 18.59
CA LEU A 41 -4.74 -6.96 19.32
C LEU A 41 -3.75 -7.67 20.24
N ASP A 42 -4.22 -8.63 21.03
CA ASP A 42 -3.37 -9.35 21.99
C ASP A 42 -2.25 -10.12 21.24
N GLU A 43 -2.53 -10.72 20.08
CA GLU A 43 -1.53 -11.36 19.25
C GLU A 43 -0.54 -10.35 18.63
N ALA A 44 -1.02 -9.23 18.12
CA ALA A 44 -0.17 -8.19 17.56
C ALA A 44 0.78 -7.60 18.62
N LEU A 45 0.27 -7.34 19.82
CA LEU A 45 1.06 -6.86 20.96
C LEU A 45 2.10 -7.91 21.41
N ALA A 46 1.71 -9.18 21.47
CA ALA A 46 2.61 -10.27 21.88
C ALA A 46 3.76 -10.48 20.90
N ARG A 47 3.54 -10.25 19.60
CA ARG A 47 4.55 -10.39 18.53
C ARG A 47 5.32 -9.10 18.26
N GLY A 48 4.96 -7.97 18.88
CA GLY A 48 5.59 -6.68 18.67
C GLY A 48 5.29 -6.05 17.30
N PHE A 49 4.12 -6.34 16.72
CA PHE A 49 3.72 -5.73 15.45
C PHE A 49 3.31 -4.26 15.65
N GLU A 50 3.60 -3.42 14.67
CA GLU A 50 3.15 -2.04 14.63
C GLU A 50 1.71 -1.99 14.09
N ILE A 51 0.87 -1.11 14.65
CA ILE A 51 -0.56 -1.12 14.38
C ILE A 51 -1.00 0.22 13.80
N VAL A 52 -1.65 0.20 12.64
CA VAL A 52 -2.36 1.37 12.12
C VAL A 52 -3.71 1.50 12.84
N VAL A 53 -4.00 2.70 13.34
CA VAL A 53 -5.27 3.06 13.98
C VAL A 53 -5.98 4.08 13.12
N HIS A 54 -7.21 3.76 12.67
CA HIS A 54 -7.95 4.55 11.70
C HIS A 54 -9.44 4.75 12.04
N CYS A 55 -9.92 4.15 13.13
CA CYS A 55 -11.31 4.30 13.63
C CYS A 55 -11.35 4.25 15.17
N MET A 56 -12.46 4.70 15.74
CA MET A 56 -12.59 4.80 17.20
C MET A 56 -12.60 3.44 17.89
N GLU A 57 -13.15 2.42 17.26
CA GLU A 57 -13.20 1.06 17.79
C GLU A 57 -11.77 0.52 18.05
N GLN A 58 -10.80 0.87 17.22
CA GLN A 58 -9.40 0.50 17.42
C GLN A 58 -8.74 1.30 18.55
N VAL A 59 -9.12 2.58 18.72
CA VAL A 59 -8.67 3.38 19.88
C VAL A 59 -9.18 2.74 21.18
N ASP A 60 -10.48 2.41 21.23
CA ASP A 60 -11.10 1.81 22.41
C ASP A 60 -10.53 0.40 22.70
N LEU A 61 -10.20 -0.38 21.68
CA LEU A 61 -9.49 -1.66 21.82
C LEU A 61 -8.12 -1.47 22.49
N LEU A 62 -7.30 -0.53 21.98
CA LEU A 62 -5.98 -0.23 22.57
C LEU A 62 -6.09 0.19 24.04
N GLU A 63 -6.97 1.14 24.35
CA GLU A 63 -7.15 1.64 25.71
C GLU A 63 -7.65 0.58 26.68
N SER A 64 -8.45 -0.37 26.21
CA SER A 64 -8.97 -1.47 27.01
C SER A 64 -7.98 -2.62 27.19
N ALA A 65 -6.81 -2.60 26.51
CA ALA A 65 -5.80 -3.63 26.68
C ALA A 65 -5.13 -3.55 28.07
N THR A 66 -4.89 -4.71 28.68
CA THR A 66 -4.35 -4.79 30.05
C THR A 66 -2.83 -4.92 30.08
N SER A 67 -2.21 -5.34 28.99
CA SER A 67 -0.77 -5.58 28.88
C SER A 67 -0.26 -5.30 27.47
N GLY A 68 1.05 -5.22 27.32
CA GLY A 68 1.72 -4.93 26.06
C GLY A 68 1.67 -3.44 25.68
N ALA A 69 2.47 -3.06 24.71
CA ALA A 69 2.43 -1.77 24.03
C ALA A 69 2.99 -1.93 22.61
N ALA A 70 2.53 -1.11 21.68
CA ALA A 70 2.96 -1.14 20.29
C ALA A 70 3.32 0.26 19.79
N THR A 71 4.13 0.32 18.73
CA THR A 71 4.20 1.50 17.87
C THR A 71 2.88 1.62 17.11
N VAL A 72 2.25 2.79 17.21
CA VAL A 72 0.95 3.08 16.60
C VAL A 72 1.10 4.11 15.50
N TRP A 73 0.59 3.79 14.32
CA TRP A 73 0.44 4.70 13.19
C TRP A 73 -0.98 5.25 13.17
N LEU A 74 -1.19 6.43 13.72
CA LEU A 74 -2.49 7.11 13.66
C LEU A 74 -2.72 7.65 12.27
N LYS A 75 -3.76 7.14 11.61
CA LYS A 75 -4.05 7.43 10.22
C LYS A 75 -5.14 8.47 10.05
N PHE A 76 -4.82 9.49 9.24
CA PHE A 76 -5.75 10.54 8.84
C PHE A 76 -6.12 10.41 7.35
N ASP A 77 -7.39 10.61 7.06
CA ASP A 77 -7.90 10.67 5.70
C ASP A 77 -7.89 12.13 5.21
N THR A 78 -6.97 12.43 4.33
CA THR A 78 -6.81 13.76 3.75
C THR A 78 -7.47 13.92 2.38
N GLY A 79 -8.19 12.88 1.90
CA GLY A 79 -8.91 12.96 0.64
C GLY A 79 -8.97 11.66 -0.17
N MET A 80 -8.42 10.54 0.34
CA MET A 80 -8.57 9.24 -0.32
C MET A 80 -9.94 8.60 -0.04
N ASN A 81 -10.60 8.97 1.05
CA ASN A 81 -11.93 8.51 1.46
C ASN A 81 -12.05 6.98 1.60
N ARG A 82 -11.03 6.38 2.19
CA ARG A 82 -10.99 4.91 2.40
C ARG A 82 -10.89 4.54 3.89
N LEU A 83 -9.81 4.89 4.55
CA LEU A 83 -9.54 4.62 5.97
C LEU A 83 -8.82 5.82 6.57
N GLY A 84 -9.14 6.17 7.80
CA GLY A 84 -8.51 7.25 8.56
C GLY A 84 -9.51 8.18 9.20
N PHE A 85 -9.06 8.90 10.21
CA PHE A 85 -9.84 9.96 10.85
C PHE A 85 -9.84 11.23 10.00
N ALA A 86 -10.87 12.04 10.14
CA ALA A 86 -10.86 13.38 9.56
C ALA A 86 -9.72 14.22 10.18
N PRO A 87 -9.03 15.09 9.42
CA PRO A 87 -7.95 15.93 9.93
C PRO A 87 -8.30 16.71 11.19
N GLY A 88 -9.52 17.23 11.29
CA GLY A 88 -10.00 17.97 12.47
C GLY A 88 -10.01 17.17 13.79
N ALA A 89 -9.90 15.85 13.74
CA ALA A 89 -9.81 15.02 14.94
C ALA A 89 -8.40 14.98 15.56
N ALA A 90 -7.37 15.50 14.86
CA ALA A 90 -5.97 15.42 15.28
C ALA A 90 -5.74 16.01 16.69
N GLY A 91 -6.30 17.20 16.96
CA GLY A 91 -6.15 17.87 18.26
C GLY A 91 -6.68 17.08 19.46
N GLN A 92 -7.61 16.15 19.23
CA GLN A 92 -8.15 15.28 20.26
C GLN A 92 -7.41 13.94 20.33
N LEU A 93 -7.17 13.33 19.18
CA LEU A 93 -6.67 11.95 19.11
C LEU A 93 -5.17 11.85 19.39
N ILE A 94 -4.37 12.79 18.92
CA ILE A 94 -2.92 12.76 19.14
C ILE A 94 -2.60 12.77 20.64
N PRO A 95 -3.07 13.75 21.46
CA PRO A 95 -2.80 13.73 22.89
C PRO A 95 -3.40 12.52 23.60
N ARG A 96 -4.58 12.05 23.18
CA ARG A 96 -5.24 10.87 23.74
C ARG A 96 -4.37 9.63 23.59
N LEU A 97 -3.85 9.36 22.39
CA LEU A 97 -2.99 8.21 22.13
C LEU A 97 -1.59 8.36 22.73
N GLN A 98 -1.04 9.57 22.76
CA GLN A 98 0.23 9.83 23.47
C GLN A 98 0.15 9.54 24.98
N ALA A 99 -1.02 9.73 25.59
CA ALA A 99 -1.26 9.42 26.98
C ALA A 99 -1.62 7.95 27.22
N CYS A 100 -1.88 7.16 26.19
CA CYS A 100 -2.28 5.76 26.32
C CYS A 100 -1.06 4.88 26.65
N PRO A 101 -1.07 4.12 27.78
CA PRO A 101 0.05 3.25 28.14
C PRO A 101 0.30 2.08 27.17
N ARG A 102 -0.60 1.85 26.24
CA ARG A 102 -0.48 0.82 25.18
C ARG A 102 0.17 1.34 23.91
N VAL A 103 0.48 2.62 23.85
CA VAL A 103 1.20 3.27 22.75
C VAL A 103 2.63 3.52 23.21
N ALA A 104 3.55 2.71 22.72
CA ALA A 104 4.98 2.86 23.00
C ALA A 104 5.58 4.03 22.21
N GLU A 105 5.14 4.18 20.97
CA GLU A 105 5.51 5.27 20.07
C GLU A 105 4.30 5.63 19.20
N LEU A 106 4.02 6.92 19.05
CA LEU A 106 2.98 7.41 18.15
C LEU A 106 3.63 7.97 16.88
N ARG A 107 3.16 7.51 15.74
CA ARG A 107 3.54 7.99 14.41
C ARG A 107 2.28 8.40 13.65
N LEU A 108 2.40 9.29 12.68
CA LEU A 108 1.25 9.77 11.89
C LEU A 108 1.36 9.35 10.44
N MET A 109 0.21 9.03 9.83
CA MET A 109 0.19 8.71 8.40
C MET A 109 -1.05 9.20 7.67
N SER A 110 -0.89 9.40 6.37
CA SER A 110 -1.98 9.54 5.41
C SER A 110 -1.68 8.71 4.16
N HIS A 111 -2.56 8.78 3.16
CA HIS A 111 -2.37 8.12 1.87
C HIS A 111 -2.87 9.00 0.73
N LEU A 112 -2.03 9.16 -0.29
CA LEU A 112 -2.33 10.01 -1.43
C LEU A 112 -3.18 9.25 -2.46
N ALA A 113 -4.22 9.90 -2.96
CA ALA A 113 -5.19 9.30 -3.86
C ALA A 113 -4.76 9.35 -5.33
N SER A 114 -4.13 10.45 -5.74
CA SER A 114 -3.85 10.78 -7.16
C SER A 114 -2.41 11.27 -7.36
N ALA A 115 -1.44 10.74 -6.59
CA ALA A 115 -0.05 11.16 -6.74
C ALA A 115 0.60 10.69 -8.06
N ASP A 116 -0.05 9.80 -8.79
CA ASP A 116 0.28 9.39 -10.16
C ASP A 116 -0.15 10.41 -11.23
N GLU A 117 -1.05 11.32 -10.90
CA GLU A 117 -1.50 12.43 -11.76
C GLU A 117 -0.75 13.71 -11.36
N LEU A 118 0.47 13.91 -11.89
CA LEU A 118 1.37 14.98 -11.46
C LEU A 118 0.83 16.40 -11.68
N GLU A 119 -0.08 16.58 -12.64
CA GLU A 119 -0.73 17.86 -12.95
C GLU A 119 -2.03 18.08 -12.15
N SER A 120 -2.47 17.09 -11.39
CA SER A 120 -3.72 17.17 -10.61
C SER A 120 -3.48 17.93 -9.30
N PRO A 121 -4.34 18.89 -8.92
CA PRO A 121 -4.22 19.62 -7.67
C PRO A 121 -4.54 18.78 -6.43
N VAL A 122 -5.12 17.59 -6.61
CA VAL A 122 -5.63 16.73 -5.51
C VAL A 122 -4.52 16.37 -4.51
N THR A 123 -3.33 16.06 -4.99
CA THR A 123 -2.20 15.69 -4.13
C THR A 123 -1.72 16.88 -3.29
N GLU A 124 -1.64 18.08 -3.89
CA GLU A 124 -1.28 19.30 -3.17
C GLU A 124 -2.33 19.68 -2.12
N GLU A 125 -3.63 19.53 -2.45
CA GLU A 125 -4.70 19.71 -1.47
C GLU A 125 -4.59 18.73 -0.29
N GLN A 126 -4.20 17.46 -0.56
CA GLN A 126 -3.95 16.49 0.48
C GLN A 126 -2.75 16.88 1.36
N PHE A 127 -1.68 17.43 0.79
CA PHE A 127 -0.56 17.97 1.57
C PHE A 127 -0.98 19.13 2.48
N VAL A 128 -1.80 20.05 1.97
CA VAL A 128 -2.31 21.17 2.80
C VAL A 128 -3.08 20.64 4.01
N ARG A 129 -4.01 19.70 3.80
CA ARG A 129 -4.80 19.09 4.89
C ARG A 129 -3.93 18.28 5.85
N PHE A 130 -2.93 17.58 5.32
CA PHE A 130 -2.04 16.77 6.17
C PHE A 130 -1.07 17.64 6.98
N ARG A 131 -0.63 18.76 6.44
CA ARG A 131 0.16 19.75 7.16
C ARG A 131 -0.56 20.24 8.43
N GLU A 132 -1.88 20.47 8.36
CA GLU A 132 -2.68 20.88 9.52
C GLU A 132 -2.65 19.81 10.64
N VAL A 133 -2.53 18.54 10.27
CA VAL A 133 -2.46 17.41 11.21
C VAL A 133 -1.08 17.29 11.85
N VAL A 134 -0.01 17.41 11.03
CA VAL A 134 1.35 17.07 11.47
C VAL A 134 2.17 18.27 11.91
N ALA A 135 1.66 19.50 11.76
CA ALA A 135 2.38 20.71 12.14
C ALA A 135 2.87 20.66 13.59
N ASN A 136 4.18 20.78 13.76
CA ASN A 136 4.90 20.67 15.04
C ASN A 136 4.81 19.28 15.71
N PHE A 137 4.36 18.26 15.02
CA PHE A 137 4.43 16.89 15.55
C PHE A 137 5.90 16.46 15.66
N ASP A 138 6.26 15.95 16.83
CA ASP A 138 7.61 15.45 17.11
C ASP A 138 7.60 13.92 17.06
N GLY A 139 7.68 13.37 15.86
CA GLY A 139 7.63 11.93 15.61
C GLY A 139 7.60 11.62 14.13
N ALA A 140 7.71 10.34 13.80
CA ALA A 140 7.75 9.89 12.42
C ALA A 140 6.41 10.08 11.69
N VAL A 141 6.49 10.43 10.42
CA VAL A 141 5.36 10.69 9.54
C VAL A 141 5.48 9.88 8.27
N SER A 142 4.36 9.39 7.73
CA SER A 142 4.35 8.68 6.46
C SER A 142 3.19 9.12 5.58
N VAL A 143 3.48 9.62 4.37
CA VAL A 143 2.49 10.01 3.37
C VAL A 143 2.77 9.45 1.99
N ALA A 144 4.06 9.28 1.62
CA ALA A 144 4.47 8.91 0.28
C ALA A 144 4.21 7.43 -0.03
N ASN A 145 3.36 7.19 -1.02
CA ASN A 145 3.23 5.91 -1.73
C ASN A 145 4.19 5.88 -2.93
N THR A 146 4.15 4.84 -3.77
CA THR A 146 5.02 4.70 -4.94
C THR A 146 5.04 5.94 -5.85
N PRO A 147 3.90 6.46 -6.36
CA PRO A 147 3.94 7.62 -7.25
C PRO A 147 4.48 8.87 -6.54
N ALA A 148 4.17 9.06 -5.27
CA ALA A 148 4.69 10.18 -4.52
C ALA A 148 6.20 10.09 -4.31
N THR A 149 6.73 8.90 -4.03
CA THR A 149 8.17 8.69 -3.89
C THR A 149 8.93 8.94 -5.18
N LEU A 150 8.35 8.59 -6.34
CA LEU A 150 9.01 8.66 -7.64
C LEU A 150 8.76 9.97 -8.40
N GLY A 151 7.65 10.66 -8.14
CA GLY A 151 7.21 11.80 -8.94
C GLY A 151 7.10 13.14 -8.20
N TRP A 152 7.27 13.17 -6.87
CA TRP A 152 7.11 14.36 -6.05
C TRP A 152 8.40 14.68 -5.27
N PRO A 153 9.43 15.24 -5.94
CA PRO A 153 10.76 15.45 -5.36
C PRO A 153 10.76 16.32 -4.10
N GLN A 154 9.78 17.23 -3.93
CA GLN A 154 9.62 18.03 -2.72
C GLN A 154 9.39 17.20 -1.45
N LEU A 155 9.01 15.95 -1.56
CA LEU A 155 8.93 15.01 -0.43
C LEU A 155 10.30 14.51 0.05
N GLY A 156 11.38 14.80 -0.65
CA GLY A 156 12.75 14.64 -0.13
C GLY A 156 13.04 15.58 1.07
N GLU A 157 12.32 16.71 1.16
CA GLU A 157 12.35 17.66 2.26
C GLU A 157 10.97 17.73 2.94
N ALA A 158 10.41 16.57 3.24
CA ALA A 158 9.03 16.44 3.75
C ALA A 158 8.83 17.15 5.10
N GLN A 159 9.87 17.25 5.94
CA GLN A 159 9.83 17.97 7.21
C GLN A 159 9.53 19.46 6.97
N ASP A 160 10.20 20.09 6.02
CA ASP A 160 10.00 21.50 5.68
C ASP A 160 8.66 21.69 4.97
N LEU A 161 8.32 20.79 4.04
CA LEU A 161 7.07 20.84 3.30
C LEU A 161 5.83 20.73 4.21
N LEU A 162 5.86 19.83 5.18
CA LEU A 162 4.71 19.48 6.03
C LEU A 162 4.79 20.05 7.45
N GLY A 163 5.95 20.50 7.91
CA GLY A 163 6.14 21.19 9.19
C GLY A 163 6.19 20.28 10.43
N PHE A 164 6.64 19.04 10.30
CA PHE A 164 6.88 18.10 11.40
C PHE A 164 8.38 17.96 11.73
N ARG A 165 8.71 17.23 12.82
CA ARG A 165 10.09 17.11 13.34
C ARG A 165 10.53 15.68 13.55
N GLY A 166 10.35 14.80 12.65
CA GLY A 166 10.77 13.41 12.78
C GLY A 166 11.16 12.84 11.44
N ASP A 167 11.23 11.53 11.36
CA ASP A 167 11.56 10.85 10.13
C ASP A 167 10.37 10.81 9.16
N HIS A 168 10.65 10.93 7.88
CA HIS A 168 9.67 10.69 6.83
C HIS A 168 9.80 9.26 6.28
N TRP A 169 8.79 8.45 6.51
CA TRP A 169 8.73 7.07 6.03
C TRP A 169 8.00 6.98 4.69
N ILE A 170 8.61 6.30 3.72
CA ILE A 170 8.00 6.06 2.41
C ILE A 170 7.44 4.62 2.32
N ARG A 171 6.42 4.43 1.48
CA ARG A 171 5.77 3.13 1.26
C ARG A 171 5.66 2.79 -0.23
N PRO A 172 6.78 2.45 -0.91
CA PRO A 172 6.84 2.27 -2.37
C PRO A 172 6.33 0.89 -2.82
N GLY A 173 5.14 0.45 -2.37
CA GLY A 173 4.64 -0.89 -2.60
C GLY A 173 4.64 -1.34 -4.07
N LEU A 174 4.07 -0.54 -4.97
CA LEU A 174 4.00 -0.88 -6.40
C LEU A 174 5.39 -0.95 -7.06
N ALA A 175 6.32 -0.08 -6.65
CA ALA A 175 7.68 -0.08 -7.16
C ALA A 175 8.45 -1.37 -6.85
N LEU A 176 8.13 -2.06 -5.74
CA LEU A 176 8.73 -3.34 -5.39
C LEU A 176 8.42 -4.44 -6.42
N PHE A 177 7.32 -4.32 -7.15
CA PHE A 177 6.95 -5.23 -8.23
C PHE A 177 7.51 -4.80 -9.60
N GLY A 178 8.26 -3.70 -9.66
CA GLY A 178 8.84 -3.18 -10.90
C GLY A 178 7.83 -2.51 -11.83
N ILE A 179 6.69 -2.05 -11.28
CA ILE A 179 5.59 -1.48 -12.04
C ILE A 179 5.59 0.05 -11.91
N SER A 180 5.51 0.75 -13.04
CA SER A 180 5.33 2.20 -13.07
C SER A 180 3.92 2.58 -12.59
N PRO A 181 3.78 3.57 -11.70
CA PRO A 181 2.49 4.14 -11.36
C PRO A 181 1.97 5.15 -12.40
N PHE A 182 2.83 5.62 -13.31
CA PHE A 182 2.51 6.71 -14.22
C PHE A 182 1.98 6.19 -15.56
N ALA A 183 0.89 6.78 -16.04
CA ALA A 183 0.35 6.46 -17.37
C ALA A 183 1.39 6.75 -18.46
N GLY A 184 1.51 5.83 -19.42
CA GLY A 184 2.43 5.96 -20.56
C GLY A 184 3.93 5.79 -20.25
N ARG A 185 4.29 5.46 -18.99
CA ARG A 185 5.66 5.13 -18.60
C ARG A 185 5.74 3.69 -18.11
N THR A 186 6.73 2.96 -18.52
CA THR A 186 7.00 1.60 -18.04
C THR A 186 7.84 1.62 -16.76
N GLY A 187 7.91 0.49 -16.04
CA GLY A 187 8.84 0.36 -14.90
C GLY A 187 10.30 0.58 -15.32
N ALA A 188 10.70 0.10 -16.51
CA ALA A 188 12.05 0.29 -17.04
C ALA A 188 12.40 1.78 -17.23
N ASP A 189 11.44 2.62 -17.66
CA ASP A 189 11.65 4.08 -17.81
C ASP A 189 11.94 4.77 -16.46
N LEU A 190 11.65 4.10 -15.36
CA LEU A 190 11.89 4.55 -13.99
C LEU A 190 13.07 3.82 -13.33
N GLY A 191 13.80 2.98 -14.08
CA GLY A 191 14.88 2.17 -13.54
C GLY A 191 14.42 1.01 -12.65
N LEU A 192 13.13 0.66 -12.70
CA LEU A 192 12.57 -0.46 -11.94
C LEU A 192 12.70 -1.77 -12.72
N THR A 193 12.96 -2.86 -12.01
CA THR A 193 13.03 -4.21 -12.57
C THR A 193 11.80 -5.01 -12.18
N PRO A 194 11.10 -5.68 -13.12
CA PRO A 194 9.98 -6.54 -12.80
C PRO A 194 10.39 -7.65 -11.82
N ALA A 195 9.66 -7.76 -10.70
CA ALA A 195 9.92 -8.78 -9.68
C ALA A 195 9.05 -10.03 -9.87
N MET A 196 8.04 -9.98 -10.77
CA MET A 196 7.12 -11.08 -11.00
C MET A 196 7.17 -11.51 -12.47
N GLN A 197 7.30 -12.82 -12.69
CA GLN A 197 7.24 -13.45 -14.01
C GLN A 197 6.03 -14.39 -14.06
N PHE A 198 5.18 -14.21 -15.09
CA PHE A 198 4.06 -15.10 -15.35
C PHE A 198 4.35 -15.93 -16.58
N GLU A 199 4.44 -17.24 -16.40
CA GLU A 199 4.77 -18.19 -17.47
C GLU A 199 3.66 -19.22 -17.65
N ALA A 200 3.42 -19.61 -18.91
CA ALA A 200 2.51 -20.69 -19.22
C ALA A 200 3.02 -21.48 -20.45
N ARG A 201 2.74 -22.78 -20.46
CA ARG A 201 3.14 -23.63 -21.59
C ARG A 201 2.24 -23.38 -22.80
N LEU A 202 2.86 -23.37 -23.98
CA LEU A 202 2.15 -23.46 -25.24
C LEU A 202 1.73 -24.94 -25.45
N ILE A 203 0.44 -25.21 -25.46
CA ILE A 203 -0.10 -26.58 -25.52
C ILE A 203 -0.55 -26.99 -26.92
N ALA A 204 -0.83 -26.03 -27.82
CA ALA A 204 -1.15 -26.30 -29.20
C ALA A 204 -0.80 -25.09 -30.09
N ILE A 205 -0.43 -25.37 -31.32
CA ILE A 205 -0.34 -24.39 -32.40
C ILE A 205 -1.15 -24.91 -33.57
N LYS A 206 -2.01 -24.07 -34.16
CA LYS A 206 -2.84 -24.46 -35.29
C LYS A 206 -3.01 -23.31 -36.29
N PRO A 207 -3.14 -23.59 -37.58
CA PRO A 207 -3.49 -22.57 -38.55
C PRO A 207 -4.91 -22.05 -38.27
N LEU A 208 -5.10 -20.78 -38.55
CA LEU A 208 -6.37 -20.07 -38.43
C LEU A 208 -6.56 -19.26 -39.71
N GLU A 209 -7.59 -19.57 -40.48
CA GLU A 209 -7.90 -18.90 -41.74
C GLU A 209 -8.50 -17.52 -41.47
N GLU A 210 -8.34 -16.61 -42.46
CA GLU A 210 -9.01 -15.31 -42.44
C GLU A 210 -10.52 -15.44 -42.20
N GLY A 211 -11.05 -14.60 -41.33
CA GLY A 211 -12.47 -14.61 -40.96
C GLY A 211 -12.88 -15.63 -39.92
N ALA A 212 -12.02 -16.60 -39.58
CA ALA A 212 -12.29 -17.59 -38.55
C ALA A 212 -12.41 -16.92 -37.16
N ARG A 213 -13.32 -17.46 -36.34
CA ARG A 213 -13.60 -16.96 -34.99
C ARG A 213 -13.01 -17.84 -33.92
N VAL A 214 -12.50 -17.23 -32.83
CA VAL A 214 -11.86 -17.96 -31.74
C VAL A 214 -12.69 -17.85 -30.45
N GLY A 215 -12.84 -18.99 -29.78
CA GLY A 215 -13.41 -19.10 -28.44
C GLY A 215 -14.90 -18.83 -28.35
N TYR A 216 -15.38 -18.71 -27.10
CA TYR A 216 -16.79 -18.48 -26.83
C TYR A 216 -17.29 -17.17 -27.42
N ARG A 217 -18.41 -17.21 -28.16
CA ARG A 217 -19.04 -16.10 -28.88
C ARG A 217 -18.15 -15.53 -30.00
N GLY A 218 -17.00 -16.15 -30.34
CA GLY A 218 -16.14 -15.72 -31.42
C GLY A 218 -15.75 -14.24 -31.35
N ARG A 219 -15.38 -13.75 -30.19
CA ARG A 219 -15.05 -12.33 -29.97
C ARG A 219 -13.84 -11.89 -30.80
N TYR A 220 -12.85 -12.78 -30.93
CA TYR A 220 -11.74 -12.55 -31.85
C TYR A 220 -12.09 -13.13 -33.20
N ARG A 221 -11.82 -12.37 -34.27
CA ARG A 221 -11.93 -12.79 -35.66
C ARG A 221 -10.60 -12.53 -36.35
N ALA A 222 -10.06 -13.57 -36.96
CA ALA A 222 -8.81 -13.45 -37.72
C ALA A 222 -8.99 -12.47 -38.90
N GLN A 223 -8.08 -11.53 -39.04
CA GLN A 223 -8.09 -10.51 -40.09
C GLN A 223 -7.32 -10.95 -41.32
N GLN A 224 -6.51 -12.00 -41.20
CA GLN A 224 -5.73 -12.65 -42.24
C GLN A 224 -5.43 -14.08 -41.80
N ASP A 225 -4.93 -14.91 -42.70
CA ASP A 225 -4.40 -16.22 -42.38
C ASP A 225 -3.27 -16.07 -41.36
N THR A 226 -3.36 -16.79 -40.24
CA THR A 226 -2.41 -16.69 -39.13
C THR A 226 -2.23 -18.01 -38.39
N MET A 227 -1.30 -18.05 -37.44
CA MET A 227 -1.12 -19.18 -36.54
C MET A 227 -1.69 -18.82 -35.15
N LEU A 228 -2.56 -19.69 -34.64
CA LEU A 228 -3.11 -19.57 -33.28
C LEU A 228 -2.30 -20.43 -32.32
N GLY A 229 -1.72 -19.80 -31.30
CA GLY A 229 -1.13 -20.48 -30.16
C GLY A 229 -2.13 -20.60 -29.01
N ILE A 230 -2.25 -21.80 -28.42
CA ILE A 230 -3.07 -22.05 -27.24
C ILE A 230 -2.15 -22.28 -26.06
N ILE A 231 -2.30 -21.45 -25.01
CA ILE A 231 -1.50 -21.50 -23.79
C ILE A 231 -2.27 -22.19 -22.65
N ALA A 232 -1.53 -22.82 -21.75
CA ALA A 232 -2.09 -23.53 -20.59
C ALA A 232 -2.34 -22.55 -19.40
N ALA A 233 -3.05 -21.47 -19.69
CA ALA A 233 -3.47 -20.50 -18.67
C ALA A 233 -4.78 -19.83 -19.09
N GLY A 234 -5.66 -19.60 -18.13
CA GLY A 234 -6.94 -18.97 -18.40
C GLY A 234 -7.67 -18.50 -17.14
N TYR A 235 -8.94 -18.19 -17.28
CA TYR A 235 -9.74 -17.66 -16.17
C TYR A 235 -9.89 -18.62 -15.01
N GLY A 236 -9.76 -19.93 -15.24
CA GLY A 236 -9.73 -20.94 -14.18
C GLY A 236 -8.52 -20.81 -13.24
N ASP A 237 -7.44 -20.18 -13.71
CA ASP A 237 -6.22 -19.91 -12.97
C ASP A 237 -6.20 -18.47 -12.37
N GLY A 238 -7.34 -17.79 -12.38
CA GLY A 238 -7.45 -16.41 -11.91
C GLY A 238 -7.10 -15.34 -12.95
N TYR A 239 -6.73 -15.72 -14.19
CA TYR A 239 -6.41 -14.78 -15.24
C TYR A 239 -7.68 -14.06 -15.74
N THR A 240 -7.67 -12.74 -15.82
CA THR A 240 -8.87 -11.98 -16.18
C THR A 240 -9.34 -12.25 -17.62
N ARG A 241 -10.67 -12.31 -17.80
CA ARG A 241 -11.31 -12.43 -19.13
C ARG A 241 -11.54 -11.06 -19.81
N HIS A 242 -11.25 -9.98 -19.12
CA HIS A 242 -11.61 -8.62 -19.52
C HIS A 242 -10.42 -7.77 -19.95
N PHE A 243 -9.39 -8.37 -20.55
CA PHE A 243 -8.39 -7.59 -21.25
C PHE A 243 -9.05 -6.87 -22.43
N ARG A 244 -8.93 -5.56 -22.44
CA ARG A 244 -9.17 -4.76 -23.64
C ARG A 244 -7.82 -4.67 -24.36
N THR A 245 -7.77 -5.26 -25.54
CA THR A 245 -6.70 -5.01 -26.52
C THR A 245 -6.97 -3.70 -27.21
#